data_b544a671f33d0983783ad232fc8f5608
#
_entry.id   b544a671f33d0983783ad232fc8f5608
#
_cell.length_a   1.000
_cell.length_b   1.000
_cell.length_c   1.000
_cell.angle_alpha   90.00
_cell.angle_beta   90.00
_cell.angle_gamma   90.00
#
_symmetry.space_group_name_H-M   'P 1'
#
loop_
_entity.id
_entity.type
_entity.pdbx_description
1 polymer ?
#
loop_
_entity_poly.entity_id
_entity_poly.type
_entity_poly.pdbx_seq_one_letter_code
_entity_poly.pdbx_strand_id
1 'polypeptide(L)'
;MADRSVSWGVEPEALFKLRFLTGLTEGPEGLPLFVLTDILEGDPPRYRSRLALFDGALRLLTQEEAKRPRYADPYVYFLRRVGEGDELFRLDLRGGEAERLTETPGVLDYAVGPSGEVAFLALKEAPRPGSPRRFEGWPFKFDGRGLLPEGNVALYLLKDGEKRLLLDRYPPPKEMAFAPEGLYLVMLEDAKAQAAWRDTLFLLGEGDLKRVYGGHGPIFGLEWSPEGLFFLGHAFERGGGTEARLYHLKGGEARVLFTGSLQNSINSDLRFGAHFQGPRWGGDGVYVVRTEEGVARLYRVGLDGEAEALPASGSVLSFARTSRGLFLLTEGFTHPARLEGPLGTYDPNAGVLSLAEPVPTAWESPEGHRVPGWVLLPEGEGPHPVILYIHGGPHTAFGAAPMLELQLFRAHGYAVAFCNPRGSTGYGQEYALLEGAWGERDERDLLGFLDHVLARFPLDPGRVGVAGGSYGGYMVNWLTARHPERFKAAVTDRSICNWLSFFGSSDIGPRFTYLELFAKPWERPEVLWEKSPLRLVHRVKTPTLVVHSEADHRCPIDQGETWYTALFHLGVKVRFFRVPEEGHELSRSGRPDRRLARLRAYLDWWRENL
;
A
#
# COMPACT_ATOMS: atom_id res chain seq x y z
N MET A 1 15.01 -27.60 29.66
CA MET A 1 14.06 -26.65 29.07
C MET A 1 14.62 -25.27 29.37
N ALA A 2 15.27 -24.64 28.40
CA ALA A 2 15.79 -23.29 28.56
C ALA A 2 14.60 -22.35 28.61
N ASP A 3 14.58 -21.49 29.60
CA ASP A 3 13.59 -20.43 29.75
C ASP A 3 13.68 -19.50 28.54
N ARG A 4 12.71 -19.59 27.60
CA ARG A 4 12.64 -18.79 26.38
C ARG A 4 11.92 -17.45 26.58
N SER A 5 11.93 -16.92 27.82
CA SER A 5 11.27 -15.67 28.18
C SER A 5 12.12 -14.39 27.96
N VAL A 6 13.31 -14.49 27.37
CA VAL A 6 14.14 -13.32 27.11
C VAL A 6 13.78 -12.75 25.75
N SER A 7 12.99 -11.68 25.73
CA SER A 7 12.79 -10.85 24.53
C SER A 7 13.99 -9.91 24.37
N TRP A 8 14.51 -9.83 23.16
CA TRP A 8 15.66 -8.99 22.82
C TRP A 8 15.24 -7.57 22.41
N GLY A 9 14.43 -6.93 23.24
CA GLY A 9 14.16 -5.50 23.16
C GLY A 9 13.01 -5.05 22.25
N VAL A 10 12.29 -5.94 21.56
CA VAL A 10 11.09 -5.60 20.75
C VAL A 10 9.93 -6.50 21.16
N GLU A 11 8.89 -5.89 21.70
CA GLU A 11 7.64 -6.56 22.08
C GLU A 11 6.47 -6.06 21.21
N PRO A 12 5.40 -6.84 21.04
CA PRO A 12 4.23 -6.44 20.25
C PRO A 12 3.61 -5.12 20.71
N GLU A 13 3.68 -4.83 22.03
CA GLU A 13 3.17 -3.60 22.65
C GLU A 13 3.95 -2.34 22.24
N ALA A 14 5.14 -2.48 21.67
CA ALA A 14 5.89 -1.35 21.12
C ALA A 14 5.08 -0.59 20.04
N LEU A 15 4.15 -1.26 19.37
CA LEU A 15 3.23 -0.64 18.44
C LEU A 15 2.51 0.59 19.01
N PHE A 16 2.11 0.54 20.29
CA PHE A 16 1.35 1.62 20.94
C PHE A 16 2.18 2.88 21.21
N LYS A 17 3.50 2.77 21.20
CA LYS A 17 4.42 3.90 21.40
C LYS A 17 4.80 4.60 20.11
N LEU A 18 4.45 4.02 18.97
CA LEU A 18 4.87 4.52 17.67
C LEU A 18 4.05 5.73 17.21
N ARG A 19 4.73 6.57 16.45
CA ARG A 19 4.17 7.73 15.77
C ARG A 19 4.47 7.62 14.27
N PHE A 20 3.49 7.98 13.46
CA PHE A 20 3.58 7.86 12.01
C PHE A 20 3.52 9.24 11.36
N LEU A 21 4.39 9.46 10.38
CA LEU A 21 4.41 10.69 9.58
C LEU A 21 3.87 10.39 8.19
N THR A 22 2.93 11.22 7.70
CA THR A 22 2.32 11.07 6.37
C THR A 22 1.97 12.42 5.78
N GLY A 23 1.60 12.44 4.49
CA GLY A 23 0.97 13.59 3.85
C GLY A 23 1.83 14.84 3.80
N LEU A 24 3.15 14.69 3.60
CA LEU A 24 4.08 15.82 3.51
C LEU A 24 3.76 16.71 2.30
N THR A 25 3.61 17.99 2.56
CA THR A 25 3.38 19.03 1.55
C THR A 25 4.03 20.35 1.97
N GLU A 26 4.07 21.32 1.07
CA GLU A 26 4.46 22.67 1.43
C GLU A 26 3.42 23.30 2.35
N GLY A 27 3.89 24.03 3.35
CA GLY A 27 3.10 24.83 4.27
C GLY A 27 3.49 26.31 4.21
N PRO A 28 3.05 27.11 5.21
CA PRO A 28 3.34 28.53 5.26
C PRO A 28 4.85 28.81 5.29
N GLU A 29 5.28 29.88 4.65
CA GLU A 29 6.68 30.32 4.60
C GLU A 29 7.65 29.24 4.08
N GLY A 30 7.16 28.27 3.31
CA GLY A 30 7.96 27.15 2.80
C GLY A 30 8.33 26.12 3.87
N LEU A 31 7.65 26.11 5.02
CA LEU A 31 7.83 25.08 6.04
C LEU A 31 7.19 23.75 5.62
N PRO A 32 7.73 22.60 6.02
CA PRO A 32 7.08 21.31 5.78
C PRO A 32 5.83 21.17 6.64
N LEU A 33 4.70 20.91 5.98
CA LEU A 33 3.41 20.58 6.58
C LEU A 33 3.15 19.09 6.40
N PHE A 34 2.78 18.39 7.47
CA PHE A 34 2.54 16.96 7.44
C PHE A 34 1.52 16.52 8.48
N VAL A 35 1.14 15.25 8.41
CA VAL A 35 0.26 14.60 9.39
C VAL A 35 1.11 13.76 10.35
N LEU A 36 0.93 14.00 11.64
CA LEU A 36 1.47 13.20 12.73
C LEU A 36 0.33 12.34 13.31
N THR A 37 0.48 11.02 13.24
CA THR A 37 -0.48 10.07 13.80
C THR A 37 0.13 9.34 14.98
N ASP A 38 -0.55 9.35 16.11
CA ASP A 38 -0.26 8.56 17.30
C ASP A 38 -1.41 7.60 17.63
N ILE A 39 -1.17 6.68 18.56
CA ILE A 39 -2.20 5.77 19.06
C ILE A 39 -2.64 6.26 20.43
N LEU A 40 -3.92 6.53 20.58
CA LEU A 40 -4.53 6.81 21.88
C LEU A 40 -4.90 5.50 22.55
N GLU A 41 -4.45 5.34 23.79
CA GLU A 41 -4.91 4.27 24.65
C GLU A 41 -6.40 4.47 24.97
N GLY A 42 -7.12 3.37 25.13
CA GLY A 42 -8.55 3.34 25.38
C GLY A 42 -9.14 1.96 25.11
N ASP A 43 -10.42 1.81 25.30
CA ASP A 43 -11.14 0.57 25.00
C ASP A 43 -12.32 0.89 24.05
N PRO A 44 -12.16 0.68 22.76
CA PRO A 44 -10.94 0.24 22.06
C PRO A 44 -9.91 1.38 21.84
N PRO A 45 -8.61 1.04 21.67
CA PRO A 45 -7.60 2.02 21.29
C PRO A 45 -7.82 2.49 19.85
N ARG A 46 -7.40 3.74 19.54
CA ARG A 46 -7.62 4.36 18.24
C ARG A 46 -6.44 5.20 17.78
N TYR A 47 -6.33 5.40 16.47
CA TYR A 47 -5.40 6.36 15.90
C TYR A 47 -5.92 7.78 16.04
N ARG A 48 -5.00 8.72 16.24
CA ARG A 48 -5.27 10.16 16.21
C ARG A 48 -4.29 10.84 15.28
N SER A 49 -4.78 11.45 14.21
CA SER A 49 -4.02 12.17 13.20
C SER A 49 -4.17 13.68 13.40
N ARG A 50 -3.06 14.42 13.43
CA ARG A 50 -3.04 15.88 13.63
C ARG A 50 -2.10 16.53 12.63
N LEU A 51 -2.40 17.76 12.23
CA LEU A 51 -1.53 18.55 11.37
C LEU A 51 -0.36 19.12 12.17
N ALA A 52 0.82 19.09 11.59
CA ALA A 52 2.05 19.58 12.18
C ALA A 52 2.91 20.33 11.16
N LEU A 53 3.65 21.31 11.66
CA LEU A 53 4.74 21.99 10.96
C LEU A 53 6.06 21.69 11.70
N PHE A 54 7.16 21.83 10.96
CA PHE A 54 8.49 21.74 11.54
C PHE A 54 9.33 22.94 11.08
N ASP A 55 9.78 23.74 12.07
CA ASP A 55 10.64 24.94 11.87
C ASP A 55 11.98 24.82 12.59
N GLY A 56 12.43 23.59 12.87
CA GLY A 56 13.49 23.21 13.79
C GLY A 56 12.93 22.62 15.08
N ALA A 57 11.64 22.86 15.35
CA ALA A 57 10.86 22.22 16.40
C ALA A 57 9.48 21.79 15.87
N LEU A 58 8.89 20.77 16.47
CA LEU A 58 7.54 20.34 16.12
C LEU A 58 6.50 21.33 16.63
N ARG A 59 5.63 21.80 15.75
CA ARG A 59 4.49 22.64 16.06
C ARG A 59 3.18 21.99 15.56
N LEU A 60 2.31 21.61 16.47
CA LEU A 60 0.98 21.09 16.13
C LEU A 60 0.05 22.25 15.74
N LEU A 61 -0.61 22.12 14.61
CA LEU A 61 -1.60 23.07 14.12
C LEU A 61 -3.01 22.73 14.58
N THR A 62 -3.30 21.42 14.78
CA THR A 62 -4.62 20.97 15.23
C THR A 62 -4.48 20.09 16.47
N GLN A 63 -5.47 20.16 17.37
CA GLN A 63 -5.59 19.25 18.51
C GLN A 63 -6.50 18.07 18.19
N GLU A 64 -7.52 18.32 17.37
CA GLU A 64 -8.46 17.33 16.88
C GLU A 64 -7.96 16.64 15.61
N GLU A 65 -8.62 15.56 15.24
CA GLU A 65 -8.31 14.79 14.04
C GLU A 65 -8.29 15.67 12.79
N ALA A 66 -7.25 15.52 12.00
CA ALA A 66 -7.09 16.19 10.71
C ALA A 66 -6.20 15.37 9.79
N LYS A 67 -6.58 15.25 8.52
CA LYS A 67 -5.88 14.45 7.52
C LYS A 67 -5.94 15.09 6.14
N ARG A 68 -5.05 14.66 5.24
CA ARG A 68 -4.96 15.11 3.84
C ARG A 68 -4.82 16.63 3.70
N PRO A 69 -3.79 17.27 4.32
CA PRO A 69 -3.63 18.72 4.27
C PRO A 69 -3.34 19.22 2.85
N ARG A 70 -3.83 20.43 2.56
CA ARG A 70 -3.47 21.26 1.40
C ARG A 70 -3.29 22.67 1.90
N TYR A 71 -2.18 23.29 1.51
CA TYR A 71 -1.92 24.70 1.83
C TYR A 71 -2.23 25.57 0.63
N ALA A 72 -2.97 26.64 0.87
CA ALA A 72 -3.15 27.77 -0.04
C ALA A 72 -3.25 29.03 0.83
N ASP A 73 -2.22 29.89 0.73
CA ASP A 73 -2.05 31.05 1.60
C ASP A 73 -3.35 31.89 1.71
N PRO A 74 -3.78 32.25 2.92
CA PRO A 74 -3.21 31.95 4.24
C PRO A 74 -3.81 30.72 4.94
N TYR A 75 -4.43 29.82 4.21
CA TYR A 75 -5.24 28.74 4.76
C TYR A 75 -4.58 27.37 4.61
N VAL A 76 -4.82 26.51 5.61
CA VAL A 76 -4.64 25.06 5.50
C VAL A 76 -6.01 24.41 5.42
N TYR A 77 -6.26 23.68 4.34
CA TYR A 77 -7.46 22.86 4.13
C TYR A 77 -7.16 21.43 4.54
N PHE A 78 -8.16 20.75 5.10
CA PHE A 78 -8.00 19.35 5.55
C PHE A 78 -9.35 18.68 5.73
N LEU A 79 -9.34 17.35 5.79
CA LEU A 79 -10.50 16.53 6.15
C LEU A 79 -10.48 16.21 7.64
N ARG A 80 -11.67 16.26 8.26
CA ARG A 80 -11.92 15.87 9.64
C ARG A 80 -13.17 15.01 9.72
N ARG A 81 -13.12 13.98 10.54
CA ARG A 81 -14.27 13.13 10.80
C ARG A 81 -15.34 13.89 11.56
N VAL A 82 -16.57 13.88 11.03
CA VAL A 82 -17.77 14.42 11.67
C VAL A 82 -18.88 13.37 11.56
N GLY A 83 -19.26 12.76 12.68
CA GLY A 83 -20.17 11.63 12.66
C GLY A 83 -19.58 10.44 11.89
N GLU A 84 -20.27 9.94 10.88
CA GLU A 84 -19.83 8.79 10.07
C GLU A 84 -19.09 9.17 8.79
N GLY A 85 -19.03 10.46 8.43
CA GLY A 85 -18.38 10.99 7.24
C GLY A 85 -17.20 11.91 7.53
N ASP A 86 -16.37 12.15 6.52
CA ASP A 86 -15.36 13.19 6.56
C ASP A 86 -15.96 14.50 6.01
N GLU A 87 -15.59 15.63 6.60
CA GLU A 87 -15.97 16.94 6.14
C GLU A 87 -14.73 17.78 5.85
N LEU A 88 -14.87 18.74 4.97
CA LEU A 88 -13.80 19.68 4.63
C LEU A 88 -13.76 20.83 5.64
N PHE A 89 -12.59 21.09 6.16
CA PHE A 89 -12.27 22.19 7.07
C PHE A 89 -11.18 23.08 6.50
N ARG A 90 -11.16 24.32 7.00
CA ARG A 90 -10.13 25.32 6.72
C ARG A 90 -9.63 25.93 8.02
N LEU A 91 -8.31 26.08 8.16
CA LEU A 91 -7.67 26.79 9.28
C LEU A 91 -6.96 28.02 8.75
N ASP A 92 -7.32 29.20 9.27
CA ASP A 92 -6.60 30.44 9.01
C ASP A 92 -5.33 30.51 9.86
N LEU A 93 -4.17 30.53 9.23
CA LEU A 93 -2.89 30.53 9.93
C LEU A 93 -2.54 31.86 10.61
N ARG A 94 -3.30 32.92 10.32
CA ARG A 94 -3.19 34.22 11.02
C ARG A 94 -3.87 34.19 12.37
N GLY A 95 -4.72 33.23 12.64
CA GLY A 95 -5.39 32.99 13.92
C GLY A 95 -6.84 32.56 13.77
N GLY A 96 -7.37 31.94 14.81
CA GLY A 96 -8.75 31.46 14.88
C GLY A 96 -8.85 29.93 15.00
N GLU A 97 -10.08 29.47 15.05
CA GLU A 97 -10.42 28.05 15.06
C GLU A 97 -10.64 27.54 13.62
N ALA A 98 -10.56 26.23 13.45
CA ALA A 98 -10.84 25.61 12.16
C ALA A 98 -12.33 25.76 11.78
N GLU A 99 -12.58 26.31 10.61
CA GLU A 99 -13.91 26.51 10.05
C GLU A 99 -14.34 25.30 9.23
N ARG A 100 -15.54 24.77 9.47
CA ARG A 100 -16.15 23.73 8.66
C ARG A 100 -16.71 24.35 7.37
N LEU A 101 -16.27 23.85 6.21
CA LEU A 101 -16.65 24.38 4.90
C LEU A 101 -17.80 23.59 4.24
N THR A 102 -18.01 22.34 4.64
CA THR A 102 -19.02 21.48 4.03
C THR A 102 -19.96 20.90 5.07
N GLU A 103 -21.20 20.67 4.65
CA GLU A 103 -22.20 19.89 5.38
C GLU A 103 -22.76 18.86 4.42
N THR A 104 -22.13 17.67 4.39
CA THR A 104 -22.46 16.58 3.49
C THR A 104 -22.48 15.27 4.26
N PRO A 105 -23.03 14.18 3.70
CA PRO A 105 -22.90 12.86 4.31
C PRO A 105 -21.48 12.31 4.35
N GLY A 106 -20.54 12.93 3.61
CA GLY A 106 -19.13 12.62 3.62
C GLY A 106 -18.41 13.11 2.37
N VAL A 107 -17.32 13.85 2.58
CA VAL A 107 -16.38 14.25 1.54
C VAL A 107 -15.38 13.12 1.29
N LEU A 108 -15.25 12.70 0.04
CA LEU A 108 -14.40 11.58 -0.36
C LEU A 108 -13.01 12.05 -0.83
N ASP A 109 -12.95 13.16 -1.54
CA ASP A 109 -11.71 13.77 -2.04
C ASP A 109 -11.93 15.26 -2.34
N TYR A 110 -10.83 16.03 -2.41
CA TYR A 110 -10.89 17.44 -2.75
C TYR A 110 -9.59 17.95 -3.37
N ALA A 111 -9.72 19.05 -4.12
CA ALA A 111 -8.62 19.84 -4.65
C ALA A 111 -8.86 21.31 -4.36
N VAL A 112 -7.79 22.08 -4.09
CA VAL A 112 -7.83 23.52 -3.86
C VAL A 112 -7.27 24.22 -5.09
N GLY A 113 -8.01 25.16 -5.62
CA GLY A 113 -7.61 25.99 -6.74
C GLY A 113 -6.78 27.21 -6.32
N PRO A 114 -6.14 27.89 -7.28
CA PRO A 114 -5.22 28.99 -7.02
C PRO A 114 -5.89 30.24 -6.40
N SER A 115 -7.20 30.40 -6.57
CA SER A 115 -7.96 31.52 -5.97
C SER A 115 -8.68 31.12 -4.67
N GLY A 116 -8.37 29.96 -4.11
CA GLY A 116 -9.00 29.45 -2.88
C GLY A 116 -10.35 28.76 -3.10
N GLU A 117 -10.78 28.58 -4.35
CA GLU A 117 -11.90 27.71 -4.69
C GLU A 117 -11.58 26.25 -4.41
N VAL A 118 -12.57 25.45 -4.05
CA VAL A 118 -12.37 24.04 -3.73
C VAL A 118 -13.34 23.18 -4.53
N ALA A 119 -12.78 22.26 -5.34
CA ALA A 119 -13.54 21.19 -5.94
C ALA A 119 -13.52 19.99 -5.00
N PHE A 120 -14.68 19.36 -4.76
CA PHE A 120 -14.74 18.21 -3.88
C PHE A 120 -15.78 17.18 -4.31
N LEU A 121 -15.42 15.91 -4.10
CA LEU A 121 -16.32 14.75 -4.28
C LEU A 121 -16.99 14.45 -2.95
N ALA A 122 -18.31 14.35 -2.95
CA ALA A 122 -19.07 14.03 -1.75
C ALA A 122 -20.24 13.10 -2.03
N LEU A 123 -20.67 12.41 -0.99
CA LEU A 123 -21.91 11.66 -0.99
C LEU A 123 -23.10 12.65 -1.08
N LYS A 124 -24.09 12.29 -1.90
CA LYS A 124 -25.35 13.05 -2.00
C LYS A 124 -26.30 12.77 -0.84
N GLU A 125 -26.36 11.52 -0.41
CA GLU A 125 -27.19 11.05 0.70
C GLU A 125 -26.37 10.20 1.67
N ALA A 126 -26.74 10.25 2.94
CA ALA A 126 -26.15 9.40 3.96
C ALA A 126 -26.43 7.91 3.66
N PRO A 127 -25.43 7.03 3.82
CA PRO A 127 -25.65 5.59 3.73
C PRO A 127 -26.75 5.17 4.72
N ARG A 128 -27.63 4.25 4.29
CA ARG A 128 -28.68 3.67 5.15
C ARG A 128 -28.24 2.26 5.56
N PRO A 129 -27.64 2.07 6.75
CA PRO A 129 -27.25 0.75 7.21
C PRO A 129 -28.44 -0.22 7.23
N GLY A 130 -28.21 -1.47 6.83
CA GLY A 130 -29.24 -2.52 6.85
C GLY A 130 -30.27 -2.47 5.72
N SER A 131 -30.29 -1.43 4.87
CA SER A 131 -31.19 -1.38 3.72
C SER A 131 -30.65 -2.22 2.56
N PRO A 132 -31.52 -2.93 1.80
CA PRO A 132 -31.13 -3.57 0.56
C PRO A 132 -30.53 -2.56 -0.42
N ARG A 133 -29.48 -2.97 -1.14
CA ARG A 133 -28.81 -2.14 -2.14
C ARG A 133 -28.88 -2.80 -3.51
N ARG A 134 -29.02 -1.99 -4.54
CA ARG A 134 -29.00 -2.40 -5.94
C ARG A 134 -27.69 -1.92 -6.58
N PHE A 135 -27.07 -2.79 -7.33
CA PHE A 135 -25.85 -2.49 -8.10
C PHE A 135 -26.07 -2.88 -9.57
N GLU A 136 -25.60 -2.03 -10.46
CA GLU A 136 -25.59 -2.25 -11.91
C GLU A 136 -24.15 -2.15 -12.47
N GLY A 137 -23.19 -1.69 -11.65
CA GLY A 137 -21.77 -1.55 -11.99
C GLY A 137 -20.87 -2.53 -11.26
N TRP A 138 -19.62 -2.58 -11.68
CA TRP A 138 -18.53 -3.29 -11.03
C TRP A 138 -17.28 -2.38 -10.97
N PRO A 139 -16.51 -2.37 -9.85
CA PRO A 139 -16.75 -3.10 -8.59
C PRO A 139 -17.89 -2.49 -7.78
N PHE A 140 -18.65 -3.33 -7.08
CA PHE A 140 -19.72 -2.89 -6.19
C PHE A 140 -19.27 -2.77 -4.72
N LYS A 141 -18.06 -3.23 -4.42
CA LYS A 141 -17.39 -3.12 -3.13
C LYS A 141 -15.91 -2.82 -3.32
N PHE A 142 -15.26 -2.31 -2.28
CA PHE A 142 -13.82 -2.07 -2.28
C PHE A 142 -13.26 -2.25 -0.87
N ASP A 143 -12.06 -2.84 -0.78
CA ASP A 143 -11.40 -3.06 0.51
C ASP A 143 -11.19 -1.75 1.27
N GLY A 144 -11.48 -1.75 2.58
CA GLY A 144 -11.44 -0.57 3.42
C GLY A 144 -12.59 0.44 3.20
N ARG A 145 -13.47 0.22 2.20
CA ARG A 145 -14.64 1.08 1.94
C ARG A 145 -15.98 0.34 2.06
N GLY A 146 -15.95 -0.99 2.01
CA GLY A 146 -17.16 -1.81 1.99
C GLY A 146 -17.93 -1.70 0.68
N LEU A 147 -19.26 -1.74 0.73
CA LEU A 147 -20.13 -1.56 -0.43
C LEU A 147 -20.05 -0.12 -0.97
N LEU A 148 -19.77 0.01 -2.25
CA LEU A 148 -19.59 1.33 -2.88
C LEU A 148 -20.94 2.06 -3.05
N PRO A 149 -20.95 3.40 -2.94
CA PRO A 149 -22.14 4.22 -3.07
C PRO A 149 -22.50 4.48 -4.54
N GLU A 150 -22.94 3.45 -5.26
CA GLU A 150 -23.30 3.58 -6.68
C GLU A 150 -24.35 4.67 -6.92
N GLY A 151 -24.03 5.61 -7.83
CA GLY A 151 -24.90 6.75 -8.15
C GLY A 151 -25.07 7.78 -7.03
N ASN A 152 -24.43 7.60 -5.88
CA ASN A 152 -24.58 8.48 -4.71
C ASN A 152 -23.35 9.39 -4.47
N VAL A 153 -22.59 9.70 -5.52
CA VAL A 153 -21.44 10.62 -5.44
C VAL A 153 -21.59 11.70 -6.50
N ALA A 154 -21.29 12.94 -6.13
CA ALA A 154 -21.24 14.05 -7.07
C ALA A 154 -20.02 14.93 -6.82
N LEU A 155 -19.60 15.65 -7.85
CA LEU A 155 -18.54 16.66 -7.81
C LEU A 155 -19.16 18.04 -7.63
N TYR A 156 -18.68 18.77 -6.64
CA TYR A 156 -19.09 20.12 -6.31
C TYR A 156 -17.92 21.10 -6.38
N LEU A 157 -18.24 22.36 -6.61
CA LEU A 157 -17.34 23.51 -6.44
C LEU A 157 -17.84 24.36 -5.28
N LEU A 158 -16.95 24.67 -4.35
CA LEU A 158 -17.16 25.70 -3.32
C LEU A 158 -16.32 26.92 -3.70
N LYS A 159 -16.97 28.06 -3.92
CA LYS A 159 -16.33 29.34 -4.22
C LYS A 159 -17.12 30.47 -3.56
N ASP A 160 -16.42 31.38 -2.88
CA ASP A 160 -17.02 32.55 -2.19
C ASP A 160 -18.20 32.17 -1.24
N GLY A 161 -18.12 31.01 -0.59
CA GLY A 161 -19.15 30.48 0.29
C GLY A 161 -20.32 29.78 -0.42
N GLU A 162 -20.38 29.83 -1.74
CA GLU A 162 -21.42 29.17 -2.54
C GLU A 162 -21.01 27.80 -3.02
N LYS A 163 -21.88 26.81 -2.78
CA LYS A 163 -21.73 25.43 -3.28
C LYS A 163 -22.48 25.25 -4.60
N ARG A 164 -21.79 24.87 -5.66
CA ARG A 164 -22.35 24.58 -6.98
C ARG A 164 -22.07 23.13 -7.39
N LEU A 165 -23.08 22.44 -7.90
CA LEU A 165 -22.92 21.13 -8.53
C LEU A 165 -22.16 21.30 -9.87
N LEU A 166 -21.04 20.56 -10.03
CA LEU A 166 -20.28 20.54 -11.28
C LEU A 166 -20.63 19.32 -12.13
N LEU A 167 -20.70 18.14 -11.49
CA LEU A 167 -20.90 16.89 -12.20
C LEU A 167 -21.62 15.86 -11.31
N ASP A 168 -22.76 15.36 -11.79
CA ASP A 168 -23.49 14.22 -11.20
C ASP A 168 -23.48 13.09 -12.23
N ARG A 169 -22.47 12.24 -12.15
CA ARG A 169 -22.22 11.16 -13.08
C ARG A 169 -21.66 9.93 -12.37
N TYR A 170 -22.06 8.76 -12.84
CA TYR A 170 -21.46 7.48 -12.43
C TYR A 170 -20.75 6.80 -13.61
N PRO A 171 -19.52 6.26 -13.45
CA PRO A 171 -18.66 6.37 -12.25
C PRO A 171 -18.17 7.80 -12.00
N PRO A 172 -17.97 8.17 -10.72
CA PRO A 172 -17.48 9.51 -10.39
C PRO A 172 -16.00 9.68 -10.74
N PRO A 173 -15.49 10.92 -10.78
CA PRO A 173 -14.06 11.17 -10.88
C PRO A 173 -13.26 10.46 -9.78
N LYS A 174 -12.06 10.00 -10.10
CA LYS A 174 -11.11 9.36 -9.18
C LYS A 174 -10.07 10.33 -8.65
N GLU A 175 -9.64 11.25 -9.49
CA GLU A 175 -8.68 12.31 -9.19
C GLU A 175 -9.06 13.60 -9.89
N MET A 176 -8.59 14.72 -9.35
CA MET A 176 -8.82 16.04 -9.91
C MET A 176 -7.62 16.97 -9.69
N ALA A 177 -7.40 17.87 -10.63
CA ALA A 177 -6.38 18.91 -10.54
C ALA A 177 -6.85 20.20 -11.23
N PHE A 178 -6.72 21.34 -10.54
CA PHE A 178 -7.01 22.63 -11.12
C PHE A 178 -5.94 23.06 -12.13
N ALA A 179 -6.38 23.73 -13.18
CA ALA A 179 -5.56 24.40 -14.18
C ALA A 179 -6.25 25.72 -14.58
N PRO A 180 -5.55 26.67 -15.21
CA PRO A 180 -6.16 27.92 -15.66
C PRO A 180 -7.33 27.74 -16.61
N GLU A 181 -7.29 26.70 -17.43
CA GLU A 181 -8.34 26.35 -18.40
C GLU A 181 -9.53 25.57 -17.81
N GLY A 182 -9.44 25.13 -16.56
CA GLY A 182 -10.51 24.39 -15.89
C GLY A 182 -10.02 23.33 -14.92
N LEU A 183 -10.84 22.30 -14.72
CA LEU A 183 -10.54 21.19 -13.80
C LEU A 183 -10.26 19.92 -14.58
N TYR A 184 -9.04 19.40 -14.48
CA TYR A 184 -8.71 18.07 -15.00
C TYR A 184 -9.28 16.99 -14.10
N LEU A 185 -9.89 15.97 -14.71
CA LEU A 185 -10.57 14.86 -14.03
C LEU A 185 -10.11 13.53 -14.63
N VAL A 186 -9.70 12.61 -13.78
CA VAL A 186 -9.54 11.20 -14.16
C VAL A 186 -10.84 10.47 -13.92
N MET A 187 -11.43 9.90 -14.95
CA MET A 187 -12.69 9.19 -14.88
C MET A 187 -12.71 7.96 -15.79
N LEU A 188 -13.66 7.08 -15.54
CA LEU A 188 -14.04 6.02 -16.48
C LEU A 188 -15.14 6.53 -17.43
N GLU A 189 -15.05 6.18 -18.70
CA GLU A 189 -16.04 6.61 -19.68
C GLU A 189 -17.38 5.91 -19.49
N ASP A 190 -17.33 4.59 -19.25
CA ASP A 190 -18.51 3.74 -19.08
C ASP A 190 -18.19 2.46 -18.27
N ALA A 191 -19.19 1.59 -18.12
CA ALA A 191 -19.04 0.32 -17.40
C ALA A 191 -18.05 -0.65 -18.07
N LYS A 192 -17.88 -0.60 -19.40
CA LYS A 192 -16.88 -1.44 -20.10
C LYS A 192 -15.47 -0.94 -19.83
N ALA A 193 -15.27 0.37 -19.81
CA ALA A 193 -14.01 0.99 -19.39
C ALA A 193 -13.69 0.65 -17.95
N GLN A 194 -14.68 0.61 -17.07
CA GLN A 194 -14.55 0.20 -15.67
C GLN A 194 -14.07 -1.24 -15.54
N ALA A 195 -14.69 -2.18 -16.24
CA ALA A 195 -14.30 -3.59 -16.21
C ALA A 195 -12.88 -3.83 -16.75
N ALA A 196 -12.44 -3.04 -17.74
CA ALA A 196 -11.11 -3.10 -18.33
C ALA A 196 -10.08 -2.19 -17.66
N TRP A 197 -10.49 -1.40 -16.67
CA TRP A 197 -9.67 -0.40 -16.00
C TRP A 197 -8.95 0.59 -16.94
N ARG A 198 -9.71 1.16 -17.83
CA ARG A 198 -9.23 2.14 -18.78
C ARG A 198 -9.69 3.52 -18.37
N ASP A 199 -8.85 4.21 -17.66
CA ASP A 199 -9.09 5.59 -17.25
C ASP A 199 -8.96 6.55 -18.43
N THR A 200 -9.72 7.63 -18.39
CA THR A 200 -9.68 8.72 -19.35
C THR A 200 -9.53 10.03 -18.59
N LEU A 201 -8.67 10.88 -19.10
CA LEU A 201 -8.45 12.25 -18.61
C LEU A 201 -9.40 13.17 -19.35
N PHE A 202 -10.20 13.91 -18.59
CA PHE A 202 -11.10 14.95 -19.08
C PHE A 202 -10.69 16.31 -18.55
N LEU A 203 -11.04 17.34 -19.30
CA LEU A 203 -11.00 18.74 -18.86
C LEU A 203 -12.44 19.24 -18.75
N LEU A 204 -12.84 19.68 -17.57
CA LEU A 204 -14.10 20.36 -17.30
C LEU A 204 -13.86 21.86 -17.32
N GLY A 205 -14.29 22.51 -18.41
CA GLY A 205 -14.28 23.95 -18.59
C GLY A 205 -15.57 24.61 -18.08
N GLU A 206 -15.96 25.74 -18.68
CA GLU A 206 -17.20 26.50 -18.35
C GLU A 206 -18.50 25.80 -18.79
N GLY A 207 -18.65 24.51 -18.48
CA GLY A 207 -19.86 23.72 -18.77
C GLY A 207 -19.65 22.55 -19.73
N ASP A 208 -18.48 22.49 -20.38
CA ASP A 208 -18.12 21.39 -21.29
C ASP A 208 -17.11 20.43 -20.68
N LEU A 209 -17.42 19.13 -20.78
CA LEU A 209 -16.52 18.04 -20.41
C LEU A 209 -15.82 17.52 -21.67
N LYS A 210 -14.57 17.87 -21.85
CA LYS A 210 -13.77 17.53 -23.03
C LYS A 210 -12.83 16.36 -22.72
N ARG A 211 -12.87 15.29 -23.53
CA ARG A 211 -11.87 14.22 -23.48
C ARG A 211 -10.51 14.76 -23.96
N VAL A 212 -9.46 14.49 -23.17
CA VAL A 212 -8.10 14.99 -23.43
C VAL A 212 -7.14 13.86 -23.77
N TYR A 213 -7.13 12.78 -22.96
CA TYR A 213 -6.22 11.65 -23.13
C TYR A 213 -6.78 10.40 -22.47
N GLY A 214 -6.35 9.21 -22.88
CA GLY A 214 -6.58 7.96 -22.16
C GLY A 214 -7.41 6.92 -22.88
N GLY A 215 -8.09 6.05 -22.13
CA GLY A 215 -8.79 4.88 -22.64
C GLY A 215 -7.90 3.66 -22.88
N HIS A 216 -6.66 3.68 -22.34
CA HIS A 216 -5.66 2.62 -22.53
C HIS A 216 -5.40 1.80 -21.27
N GLY A 217 -5.42 2.42 -20.10
CA GLY A 217 -5.12 1.82 -18.82
C GLY A 217 -5.29 2.82 -17.67
N PRO A 218 -4.72 2.58 -16.49
CA PRO A 218 -4.82 3.48 -15.36
C PRO A 218 -4.10 4.80 -15.60
N ILE A 219 -4.70 5.88 -15.09
CA ILE A 219 -4.12 7.23 -15.00
C ILE A 219 -4.20 7.66 -13.53
N PHE A 220 -3.11 8.15 -12.97
CA PHE A 220 -3.05 8.55 -11.56
C PHE A 220 -1.93 9.58 -11.30
N GLY A 221 -2.03 10.30 -10.19
CA GLY A 221 -1.02 11.27 -9.77
C GLY A 221 -0.98 12.51 -10.64
N LEU A 222 -2.12 13.19 -10.81
CA LEU A 222 -2.19 14.42 -11.60
C LEU A 222 -1.38 15.56 -10.96
N GLU A 223 -0.58 16.24 -11.74
CA GLU A 223 0.14 17.45 -11.35
C GLU A 223 0.11 18.45 -12.50
N TRP A 224 -0.59 19.57 -12.30
CA TRP A 224 -0.57 20.68 -13.24
C TRP A 224 0.59 21.65 -12.95
N SER A 225 1.19 22.19 -14.01
CA SER A 225 2.20 23.24 -13.95
C SER A 225 2.08 24.18 -15.15
N PRO A 226 2.77 25.32 -15.15
CA PRO A 226 2.86 26.19 -16.34
C PRO A 226 3.47 25.48 -17.57
N GLU A 227 4.22 24.40 -17.35
CA GLU A 227 4.80 23.59 -18.43
C GLU A 227 3.83 22.55 -19.01
N GLY A 228 2.67 22.37 -18.40
CA GLY A 228 1.67 21.39 -18.79
C GLY A 228 1.27 20.45 -17.66
N LEU A 229 0.50 19.41 -17.99
CA LEU A 229 0.03 18.42 -17.03
C LEU A 229 0.97 17.22 -17.00
N PHE A 230 1.34 16.79 -15.80
CA PHE A 230 2.07 15.54 -15.56
C PHE A 230 1.16 14.51 -14.91
N PHE A 231 1.35 13.25 -15.25
CA PHE A 231 0.64 12.12 -14.64
C PHE A 231 1.39 10.80 -14.83
N LEU A 232 1.02 9.80 -14.06
CA LEU A 232 1.51 8.43 -14.20
C LEU A 232 0.45 7.56 -14.87
N GLY A 233 0.91 6.52 -15.58
CA GLY A 233 0.00 5.56 -16.20
C GLY A 233 0.73 4.50 -17.00
N HIS A 234 -0.02 3.56 -17.54
CA HIS A 234 0.42 2.52 -18.50
C HIS A 234 -0.80 1.92 -19.19
N ALA A 235 -0.59 0.96 -20.10
CA ALA A 235 -1.68 0.34 -20.86
C ALA A 235 -1.86 -1.16 -20.56
N PHE A 236 -1.26 -1.68 -19.47
CA PHE A 236 -1.25 -3.11 -19.13
C PHE A 236 -0.73 -4.03 -20.24
N GLU A 237 0.12 -3.55 -21.11
CA GLU A 237 0.61 -4.27 -22.28
C GLU A 237 1.39 -5.55 -21.94
N ARG A 238 1.88 -5.68 -20.71
CA ARG A 238 2.57 -6.86 -20.16
C ARG A 238 1.84 -7.45 -18.95
N GLY A 239 0.54 -7.20 -18.82
CA GLY A 239 -0.23 -7.67 -17.66
C GLY A 239 0.02 -6.87 -16.38
N GLY A 240 -0.16 -7.52 -15.22
CA GLY A 240 -0.10 -6.84 -13.90
C GLY A 240 1.26 -6.26 -13.54
N GLY A 241 2.36 -6.83 -14.05
CA GLY A 241 3.72 -6.35 -13.81
C GLY A 241 4.20 -5.21 -14.71
N THR A 242 3.31 -4.59 -15.50
CA THR A 242 3.67 -3.47 -16.39
C THR A 242 4.16 -2.27 -15.58
N GLU A 243 5.34 -1.76 -15.87
CA GLU A 243 5.90 -0.57 -15.22
C GLU A 243 5.14 0.70 -15.61
N ALA A 244 5.05 1.64 -14.67
CA ALA A 244 4.45 2.95 -14.89
C ALA A 244 5.34 3.87 -15.74
N ARG A 245 4.71 4.81 -16.42
CA ARG A 245 5.34 5.87 -17.18
C ARG A 245 4.92 7.21 -16.64
N LEU A 246 5.89 8.14 -16.54
CA LEU A 246 5.63 9.55 -16.29
C LEU A 246 5.33 10.21 -17.63
N TYR A 247 4.12 10.69 -17.78
CA TYR A 247 3.67 11.43 -18.96
C TYR A 247 3.71 12.93 -18.74
N HIS A 248 4.06 13.66 -19.80
CA HIS A 248 3.93 15.10 -19.93
C HIS A 248 2.94 15.39 -21.05
N LEU A 249 1.83 16.05 -20.70
CA LEU A 249 0.79 16.46 -21.64
C LEU A 249 0.83 17.96 -21.83
N LYS A 250 1.12 18.41 -23.06
CA LYS A 250 1.15 19.81 -23.46
C LYS A 250 0.61 19.97 -24.89
N GLY A 251 -0.28 20.94 -25.11
CA GLY A 251 -0.83 21.18 -26.46
C GLY A 251 -1.63 20.03 -27.06
N GLY A 252 -2.15 19.13 -26.21
CA GLY A 252 -2.90 17.94 -26.65
C GLY A 252 -2.05 16.70 -26.96
N GLU A 253 -0.72 16.83 -26.85
CA GLU A 253 0.21 15.72 -27.06
C GLU A 253 0.76 15.23 -25.70
N ALA A 254 0.70 13.90 -25.47
CA ALA A 254 1.27 13.24 -24.32
C ALA A 254 2.56 12.51 -24.72
N ARG A 255 3.67 12.82 -24.05
CA ARG A 255 4.94 12.11 -24.24
C ARG A 255 5.43 11.50 -22.94
N VAL A 256 6.14 10.38 -23.02
CA VAL A 256 6.79 9.73 -21.88
C VAL A 256 8.11 10.41 -21.57
N LEU A 257 8.31 10.80 -20.31
CA LEU A 257 9.58 11.38 -19.83
C LEU A 257 10.42 10.33 -19.08
N PHE A 258 9.78 9.42 -18.34
CA PHE A 258 10.48 8.48 -17.46
C PHE A 258 9.65 7.22 -17.25
N THR A 259 10.31 6.08 -16.98
CA THR A 259 9.62 4.78 -16.81
C THR A 259 10.24 4.04 -15.64
N GLY A 260 9.42 3.22 -14.97
CA GLY A 260 9.84 2.34 -13.89
C GLY A 260 8.75 2.04 -12.88
N SER A 261 9.11 1.50 -11.74
CA SER A 261 8.24 1.38 -10.58
C SER A 261 8.11 2.75 -9.89
N LEU A 262 7.27 3.63 -10.46
CA LEU A 262 7.20 5.05 -10.12
C LEU A 262 6.36 5.33 -8.86
N GLN A 263 6.71 4.65 -7.78
CA GLN A 263 6.18 4.83 -6.42
C GLN A 263 7.08 4.13 -5.41
N ASN A 264 6.88 4.36 -4.11
CA ASN A 264 7.48 3.51 -3.09
C ASN A 264 6.68 2.21 -2.99
N SER A 265 7.20 1.13 -3.57
CA SER A 265 6.63 -0.21 -3.57
C SER A 265 7.24 -1.14 -2.50
N ILE A 266 8.06 -0.60 -1.59
CA ILE A 266 8.69 -1.39 -0.52
C ILE A 266 7.65 -1.73 0.54
N ASN A 267 7.59 -2.99 0.96
CA ASN A 267 6.68 -3.43 2.02
C ASN A 267 7.12 -2.92 3.39
N SER A 268 6.15 -2.48 4.19
CA SER A 268 6.31 -2.12 5.59
C SER A 268 4.98 -2.29 6.33
N ASP A 269 5.03 -2.71 7.58
CA ASP A 269 3.90 -2.72 8.51
C ASP A 269 3.92 -1.54 9.50
N LEU A 270 4.90 -0.64 9.35
CA LEU A 270 5.09 0.55 10.16
C LEU A 270 4.78 1.86 9.43
N ARG A 271 3.83 1.81 8.52
CA ARG A 271 3.20 2.96 7.87
C ARG A 271 1.73 3.03 8.25
N PHE A 272 1.20 4.23 8.36
CA PHE A 272 -0.23 4.44 8.59
C PHE A 272 -0.89 5.06 7.36
N GLY A 273 -1.91 4.39 6.83
CA GLY A 273 -2.65 4.87 5.67
C GLY A 273 -1.94 4.66 4.32
N ALA A 274 -2.50 5.24 3.28
CA ALA A 274 -1.94 5.18 1.92
C ALA A 274 -0.76 6.14 1.77
N HIS A 275 0.30 5.68 1.11
CA HIS A 275 1.56 6.41 0.94
C HIS A 275 1.90 6.71 -0.52
N PHE A 276 0.92 6.63 -1.40
CA PHE A 276 1.13 7.04 -2.78
C PHE A 276 1.27 8.56 -2.86
N GLN A 277 2.36 9.02 -3.48
CA GLN A 277 2.54 10.39 -3.89
C GLN A 277 2.83 10.41 -5.39
N GLY A 278 2.02 11.14 -6.15
CA GLY A 278 2.22 11.38 -7.56
C GLY A 278 3.41 12.29 -7.84
N PRO A 279 3.72 12.53 -9.12
CA PRO A 279 4.73 13.48 -9.52
C PRO A 279 4.41 14.89 -9.00
N ARG A 280 5.45 15.72 -8.83
CA ARG A 280 5.32 17.13 -8.44
C ARG A 280 6.26 18.00 -9.26
N TRP A 281 5.75 19.09 -9.76
CA TRP A 281 6.56 20.09 -10.44
C TRP A 281 7.36 20.92 -9.43
N GLY A 282 8.67 20.98 -9.58
CA GLY A 282 9.58 21.70 -8.69
C GLY A 282 10.11 23.03 -9.22
N GLY A 283 9.67 23.47 -10.42
CA GLY A 283 10.18 24.66 -11.11
C GLY A 283 11.36 24.38 -12.02
N ASP A 284 12.13 23.34 -11.74
CA ASP A 284 13.35 22.92 -12.45
C ASP A 284 13.27 21.47 -12.99
N GLY A 285 12.13 20.86 -12.85
CA GLY A 285 11.85 19.47 -13.26
C GLY A 285 10.69 18.87 -12.51
N VAL A 286 10.35 17.64 -12.88
CA VAL A 286 9.31 16.83 -12.22
C VAL A 286 9.98 15.91 -11.21
N TYR A 287 9.54 15.97 -9.98
CA TYR A 287 10.00 15.10 -8.90
C TYR A 287 9.10 13.90 -8.78
N VAL A 288 9.67 12.69 -8.78
CA VAL A 288 8.93 11.42 -8.72
C VAL A 288 9.73 10.37 -7.96
N VAL A 289 9.04 9.57 -7.17
CA VAL A 289 9.68 8.43 -6.46
C VAL A 289 9.71 7.22 -7.39
N ARG A 290 10.84 6.52 -7.41
CA ARG A 290 11.03 5.24 -8.12
C ARG A 290 11.61 4.21 -7.18
N THR A 291 10.98 3.04 -7.09
CA THR A 291 11.57 1.88 -6.42
C THR A 291 12.59 1.22 -7.33
N GLU A 292 13.80 1.03 -6.84
CA GLU A 292 14.85 0.30 -7.52
C GLU A 292 15.79 -0.38 -6.53
N GLU A 293 16.13 -1.64 -6.80
CA GLU A 293 17.06 -2.46 -6.01
C GLU A 293 16.82 -2.42 -4.49
N GLY A 294 15.54 -2.50 -4.09
CA GLY A 294 15.14 -2.50 -2.68
C GLY A 294 15.18 -1.13 -1.99
N VAL A 295 15.26 -0.03 -2.72
CA VAL A 295 15.22 1.33 -2.17
C VAL A 295 14.26 2.18 -3.01
N ALA A 296 13.42 2.97 -2.36
CA ALA A 296 12.61 3.98 -3.04
C ALA A 296 13.38 5.30 -3.12
N ARG A 297 13.82 5.69 -4.33
CA ARG A 297 14.62 6.88 -4.58
C ARG A 297 13.78 8.01 -5.14
N LEU A 298 14.11 9.25 -4.78
CA LEU A 298 13.53 10.43 -5.41
C LEU A 298 14.35 10.80 -6.64
N TYR A 299 13.67 11.01 -7.76
CA TYR A 299 14.26 11.49 -9.00
C TYR A 299 13.74 12.89 -9.33
N ARG A 300 14.62 13.72 -9.86
CA ARG A 300 14.27 14.92 -10.63
C ARG A 300 14.38 14.55 -12.11
N VAL A 301 13.29 14.75 -12.85
CA VAL A 301 13.19 14.43 -14.27
C VAL A 301 13.00 15.72 -15.05
N GLY A 302 13.91 16.02 -15.95
CA GLY A 302 13.83 17.17 -16.85
C GLY A 302 12.76 17.00 -17.93
N LEU A 303 12.36 18.11 -18.54
CA LEU A 303 11.42 18.07 -19.68
C LEU A 303 12.02 17.39 -20.92
N ASP A 304 13.33 17.22 -20.98
CA ASP A 304 14.07 16.45 -22.00
C ASP A 304 14.07 14.94 -21.71
N GLY A 305 13.60 14.52 -20.52
CA GLY A 305 13.60 13.14 -20.07
C GLY A 305 14.86 12.72 -19.32
N GLU A 306 15.85 13.61 -19.17
CA GLU A 306 17.02 13.34 -18.34
C GLU A 306 16.62 13.26 -16.86
N ALA A 307 17.06 12.21 -16.17
CA ALA A 307 16.67 11.91 -14.81
C ALA A 307 17.89 11.82 -13.89
N GLU A 308 17.80 12.46 -12.74
CA GLU A 308 18.83 12.47 -11.71
C GLU A 308 18.26 11.97 -10.39
N ALA A 309 18.89 10.94 -9.79
CA ALA A 309 18.56 10.49 -8.45
C ALA A 309 19.07 11.48 -7.41
N LEU A 310 18.20 11.90 -6.50
CA LEU A 310 18.54 12.83 -5.43
C LEU A 310 18.95 12.08 -4.16
N PRO A 311 19.89 12.63 -3.37
CA PRO A 311 20.34 11.97 -2.15
C PRO A 311 19.23 11.92 -1.10
N ALA A 312 19.15 10.78 -0.41
CA ALA A 312 18.28 10.55 0.75
C ALA A 312 18.95 9.53 1.67
N SER A 313 18.62 9.56 2.97
CA SER A 313 19.21 8.64 3.94
C SER A 313 18.63 7.22 3.89
N GLY A 314 17.54 7.01 3.16
CA GLY A 314 16.83 5.73 3.03
C GLY A 314 15.78 5.79 1.92
N SER A 315 14.77 4.96 2.01
CA SER A 315 13.63 4.98 1.10
C SER A 315 12.76 6.21 1.33
N VAL A 316 12.44 6.91 0.25
CA VAL A 316 11.56 8.09 0.28
C VAL A 316 10.10 7.64 0.26
N LEU A 317 9.34 8.04 1.28
CA LEU A 317 7.89 7.84 1.36
C LEU A 317 7.12 8.99 0.71
N SER A 318 7.57 10.20 0.98
CA SER A 318 6.91 11.42 0.55
C SER A 318 7.93 12.55 0.51
N PHE A 319 7.66 13.59 -0.28
CA PHE A 319 8.54 14.75 -0.42
C PHE A 319 7.74 16.02 -0.62
N ALA A 320 8.35 17.17 -0.27
CA ALA A 320 7.85 18.50 -0.57
C ALA A 320 9.00 19.39 -1.04
N ARG A 321 8.90 19.93 -2.26
CA ARG A 321 9.77 20.99 -2.76
C ARG A 321 9.15 22.32 -2.37
N THR A 322 9.83 23.09 -1.53
CA THR A 322 9.34 24.34 -0.97
C THR A 322 10.31 25.49 -1.27
N SER A 323 9.93 26.71 -0.95
CA SER A 323 10.83 27.87 -1.05
C SER A 323 12.06 27.76 -0.13
N ARG A 324 12.02 26.94 0.92
CA ARG A 324 13.16 26.67 1.83
C ARG A 324 14.05 25.51 1.36
N GLY A 325 13.63 24.76 0.35
CA GLY A 325 14.36 23.61 -0.17
C GLY A 325 13.51 22.35 -0.23
N LEU A 326 14.19 21.21 -0.31
CA LEU A 326 13.58 19.89 -0.39
C LEU A 326 13.46 19.25 0.99
N PHE A 327 12.25 18.84 1.35
CA PHE A 327 11.97 18.05 2.53
C PHE A 327 11.51 16.64 2.14
N LEU A 328 11.94 15.65 2.88
CA LEU A 328 11.66 14.22 2.64
C LEU A 328 11.09 13.56 3.89
N LEU A 329 10.13 12.68 3.72
CA LEU A 329 9.88 11.60 4.68
C LEU A 329 10.64 10.37 4.21
N THR A 330 11.57 9.90 5.03
CA THR A 330 12.43 8.75 4.73
C THR A 330 12.26 7.65 5.76
N GLU A 331 12.49 6.41 5.35
CA GLU A 331 12.51 5.25 6.23
C GLU A 331 13.65 4.31 5.86
N GLY A 332 14.02 3.41 6.77
CA GLY A 332 15.06 2.40 6.57
C GLY A 332 14.73 1.12 7.34
N PHE A 333 15.57 0.12 7.24
CA PHE A 333 15.38 -1.14 7.97
C PHE A 333 15.26 -0.93 9.49
N THR A 334 15.93 0.09 10.01
CA THR A 334 16.08 0.33 11.45
C THR A 334 15.27 1.50 11.99
N HIS A 335 14.54 2.21 11.13
CA HIS A 335 13.71 3.33 11.56
C HIS A 335 12.46 3.50 10.71
N PRO A 336 11.30 3.78 11.33
CA PRO A 336 10.11 4.24 10.64
C PRO A 336 10.30 5.64 10.04
N ALA A 337 9.26 6.17 9.40
CA ALA A 337 9.28 7.46 8.76
C ALA A 337 9.81 8.57 9.68
N ARG A 338 10.80 9.34 9.18
CA ARG A 338 11.33 10.57 9.79
C ARG A 338 11.38 11.68 8.75
N LEU A 339 11.25 12.92 9.20
CA LEU A 339 11.36 14.11 8.35
C LEU A 339 12.82 14.53 8.24
N GLU A 340 13.29 14.75 7.04
CA GLU A 340 14.62 15.28 6.72
C GLU A 340 14.52 16.50 5.81
N GLY A 341 15.38 17.48 6.03
CA GLY A 341 15.42 18.67 5.17
C GLY A 341 16.37 19.75 5.66
N PRO A 342 16.32 20.95 5.05
CA PRO A 342 17.23 22.06 5.38
C PRO A 342 17.16 22.54 6.83
N LEU A 343 16.06 22.27 7.53
CA LEU A 343 15.84 22.65 8.93
C LEU A 343 16.27 21.58 9.93
N GLY A 344 16.89 20.49 9.47
CA GLY A 344 17.30 19.35 10.28
C GLY A 344 16.41 18.13 10.12
N THR A 345 16.53 17.21 11.07
CA THR A 345 15.79 15.95 11.09
C THR A 345 14.83 15.93 12.26
N TYR A 346 13.60 15.46 12.02
CA TYR A 346 12.62 15.15 13.06
C TYR A 346 12.27 13.66 13.00
N ASP A 347 12.68 12.92 14.03
CA ASP A 347 12.36 11.51 14.22
C ASP A 347 11.42 11.35 15.43
N PRO A 348 10.12 11.11 15.21
CA PRO A 348 9.16 10.95 16.31
C PRO A 348 9.33 9.65 17.09
N ASN A 349 10.12 8.71 16.57
CA ASN A 349 10.35 7.38 17.15
C ASN A 349 11.78 7.17 17.67
N ALA A 350 12.57 8.22 17.74
CA ALA A 350 13.92 8.14 18.30
C ALA A 350 13.91 7.54 19.71
N GLY A 351 14.65 6.44 19.90
CA GLY A 351 14.71 5.72 21.18
C GLY A 351 13.47 4.88 21.54
N VAL A 352 12.46 4.81 20.67
CA VAL A 352 11.25 3.98 20.90
C VAL A 352 11.49 2.51 20.54
N LEU A 353 12.16 2.26 19.42
CA LEU A 353 12.48 0.93 18.92
C LEU A 353 13.99 0.77 18.73
N SER A 354 14.48 -0.43 19.04
CA SER A 354 15.82 -0.88 18.66
C SER A 354 15.67 -1.98 17.61
N LEU A 355 15.67 -1.59 16.35
CA LEU A 355 15.54 -2.50 15.22
C LEU A 355 16.92 -2.90 14.69
N ALA A 356 17.08 -4.18 14.32
CA ALA A 356 18.31 -4.71 13.77
C ALA A 356 18.37 -4.51 12.26
N GLU A 357 19.56 -4.22 11.75
CA GLU A 357 19.86 -4.21 10.33
C GLU A 357 19.92 -5.64 9.80
N PRO A 358 19.17 -6.01 8.75
CA PRO A 358 19.27 -7.32 8.16
C PRO A 358 20.54 -7.44 7.31
N VAL A 359 21.11 -8.64 7.26
CA VAL A 359 22.30 -8.94 6.44
C VAL A 359 21.87 -9.15 5.00
N PRO A 360 22.34 -8.34 4.03
CA PRO A 360 22.02 -8.53 2.63
C PRO A 360 22.73 -9.76 2.07
N THR A 361 22.03 -10.48 1.20
CA THR A 361 22.57 -11.62 0.45
C THR A 361 21.81 -11.77 -0.87
N ALA A 362 22.30 -12.63 -1.75
CA ALA A 362 21.62 -12.94 -2.99
C ALA A 362 21.91 -14.36 -3.43
N TRP A 363 20.89 -15.00 -3.99
CA TRP A 363 21.04 -16.27 -4.67
C TRP A 363 21.23 -16.06 -6.17
N GLU A 364 22.28 -16.66 -6.71
CA GLU A 364 22.50 -16.71 -8.15
C GLU A 364 21.84 -17.96 -8.70
N SER A 365 20.84 -17.78 -9.53
CA SER A 365 20.09 -18.87 -10.15
C SER A 365 20.97 -19.59 -11.19
N PRO A 366 20.81 -20.92 -11.37
CA PRO A 366 21.41 -21.64 -12.49
C PRO A 366 21.04 -21.08 -13.88
N GLU A 367 19.93 -20.36 -13.97
CA GLU A 367 19.45 -19.70 -15.19
C GLU A 367 20.13 -18.34 -15.42
N GLY A 368 21.02 -17.91 -14.52
CA GLY A 368 21.81 -16.69 -14.65
C GLY A 368 21.16 -15.42 -14.18
N HIS A 369 20.06 -15.48 -13.41
CA HIS A 369 19.49 -14.30 -12.75
C HIS A 369 19.78 -14.29 -11.26
N ARG A 370 19.79 -13.11 -10.68
CA ARG A 370 20.07 -12.86 -9.27
C ARG A 370 18.77 -12.61 -8.50
N VAL A 371 18.57 -13.32 -7.39
CA VAL A 371 17.47 -13.11 -6.45
C VAL A 371 18.01 -12.44 -5.19
N PRO A 372 17.81 -11.13 -5.03
CA PRO A 372 18.29 -10.39 -3.87
C PRO A 372 17.39 -10.63 -2.66
N GLY A 373 18.00 -10.59 -1.49
CA GLY A 373 17.27 -10.74 -0.23
C GLY A 373 18.13 -10.45 0.98
N TRP A 374 17.61 -10.79 2.14
CA TRP A 374 18.19 -10.47 3.44
C TRP A 374 17.95 -11.59 4.43
N VAL A 375 18.80 -11.64 5.45
CA VAL A 375 18.61 -12.47 6.63
C VAL A 375 18.69 -11.61 7.87
N LEU A 376 17.64 -11.65 8.68
CA LEU A 376 17.58 -11.02 9.97
C LEU A 376 17.91 -12.07 11.04
N LEU A 377 19.07 -11.96 11.69
CA LEU A 377 19.57 -12.95 12.64
C LEU A 377 19.21 -12.57 14.08
N PRO A 378 18.74 -13.53 14.89
CA PRO A 378 18.66 -13.34 16.35
C PRO A 378 20.05 -13.23 16.95
N GLU A 379 20.10 -12.84 18.22
CA GLU A 379 21.34 -12.87 19.00
C GLU A 379 21.74 -14.32 19.32
N GLY A 380 23.07 -14.55 19.47
CA GLY A 380 23.64 -15.86 19.77
C GLY A 380 24.24 -16.54 18.55
N GLU A 381 24.89 -17.67 18.78
CA GLU A 381 25.70 -18.37 17.75
C GLU A 381 24.83 -19.24 16.79
N GLY A 382 23.64 -19.64 17.21
CA GLY A 382 22.79 -20.56 16.46
C GLY A 382 23.15 -22.05 16.65
N PRO A 383 22.68 -22.99 15.80
CA PRO A 383 21.81 -22.75 14.65
C PRO A 383 20.38 -22.32 15.04
N HIS A 384 19.88 -21.27 14.39
CA HIS A 384 18.56 -20.69 14.68
C HIS A 384 17.46 -21.32 13.84
N PRO A 385 16.24 -21.51 14.41
CA PRO A 385 15.08 -21.77 13.58
C PRO A 385 14.87 -20.58 12.63
N VAL A 386 14.43 -20.83 11.40
CA VAL A 386 14.30 -19.80 10.38
C VAL A 386 12.89 -19.76 9.80
N ILE A 387 12.37 -18.56 9.57
CA ILE A 387 11.11 -18.32 8.88
C ILE A 387 11.43 -17.70 7.51
N LEU A 388 11.02 -18.38 6.44
CA LEU A 388 10.96 -17.78 5.11
C LEU A 388 9.72 -16.89 5.06
N TYR A 389 9.91 -15.58 4.96
CA TYR A 389 8.83 -14.61 4.90
C TYR A 389 8.65 -14.06 3.48
N ILE A 390 7.44 -14.16 2.93
CA ILE A 390 7.13 -13.87 1.53
C ILE A 390 6.24 -12.63 1.47
N HIS A 391 6.66 -11.60 0.73
CA HIS A 391 5.88 -10.37 0.59
C HIS A 391 4.60 -10.54 -0.23
N GLY A 392 3.68 -9.62 -0.07
CA GLY A 392 2.47 -9.50 -0.90
C GLY A 392 2.74 -8.85 -2.25
N GLY A 393 1.71 -8.72 -3.05
CA GLY A 393 1.79 -8.12 -4.38
C GLY A 393 1.21 -9.02 -5.46
N PRO A 394 2.02 -9.64 -6.33
CA PRO A 394 3.48 -9.88 -6.35
C PRO A 394 4.34 -8.66 -6.72
N HIS A 395 3.78 -7.67 -7.40
CA HIS A 395 4.47 -6.51 -7.95
C HIS A 395 4.75 -5.44 -6.89
N THR A 396 5.42 -5.84 -5.83
CA THR A 396 5.99 -5.01 -4.76
C THR A 396 7.41 -5.51 -4.46
N ALA A 397 8.06 -5.05 -3.40
CA ALA A 397 9.37 -5.54 -3.01
C ALA A 397 9.58 -5.47 -1.49
N PHE A 398 10.51 -6.24 -0.97
CA PHE A 398 11.21 -5.93 0.27
C PHE A 398 12.37 -4.98 -0.01
N GLY A 399 12.79 -4.23 0.99
CA GLY A 399 13.91 -3.31 0.89
C GLY A 399 14.06 -2.45 2.13
N ALA A 400 14.67 -1.29 1.95
CA ALA A 400 14.94 -0.34 3.03
C ALA A 400 13.65 0.27 3.60
N ALA A 401 12.96 -0.51 4.40
CA ALA A 401 11.79 -0.15 5.18
C ALA A 401 11.71 -1.02 6.45
N PRO A 402 11.16 -0.53 7.55
CA PRO A 402 11.07 -1.30 8.77
C PRO A 402 9.87 -2.24 8.71
N MET A 403 10.03 -3.44 9.27
CA MET A 403 8.93 -4.38 9.48
C MET A 403 8.95 -4.88 10.93
N LEU A 404 7.99 -4.40 11.72
CA LEU A 404 7.87 -4.77 13.13
C LEU A 404 7.69 -6.27 13.30
N GLU A 405 6.89 -6.90 12.46
CA GLU A 405 6.62 -8.34 12.49
C GLU A 405 7.90 -9.17 12.37
N LEU A 406 8.78 -8.83 11.42
CA LEU A 406 10.06 -9.55 11.23
C LEU A 406 11.00 -9.31 12.42
N GLN A 407 11.04 -8.10 12.94
CA GLN A 407 11.84 -7.74 14.11
C GLN A 407 11.36 -8.45 15.39
N LEU A 408 10.04 -8.64 15.52
CA LEU A 408 9.46 -9.43 16.62
C LEU A 408 9.87 -10.90 16.54
N PHE A 409 9.85 -11.51 15.36
CA PHE A 409 10.30 -12.90 15.20
C PHE A 409 11.77 -13.03 15.59
N ARG A 410 12.61 -12.09 15.12
CA ARG A 410 14.02 -12.01 15.52
C ARG A 410 14.19 -11.90 17.03
N ALA A 411 13.47 -10.99 17.65
CA ALA A 411 13.53 -10.75 19.10
C ALA A 411 13.12 -11.98 19.94
N HIS A 412 12.33 -12.88 19.35
CA HIS A 412 11.91 -14.14 19.98
C HIS A 412 12.72 -15.37 19.54
N GLY A 413 13.90 -15.14 18.93
CA GLY A 413 14.87 -16.19 18.65
C GLY A 413 14.72 -16.89 17.30
N TYR A 414 13.90 -16.35 16.40
CA TYR A 414 13.74 -16.87 15.03
C TYR A 414 14.54 -16.01 14.05
N ALA A 415 15.39 -16.61 13.24
CA ALA A 415 15.93 -15.95 12.06
C ALA A 415 14.80 -15.73 11.04
N VAL A 416 14.90 -14.65 10.27
CA VAL A 416 13.95 -14.38 9.18
C VAL A 416 14.71 -14.21 7.88
N ALA A 417 14.42 -15.05 6.91
CA ALA A 417 14.93 -14.97 5.55
C ALA A 417 13.84 -14.41 4.64
N PHE A 418 14.14 -13.38 3.88
CA PHE A 418 13.19 -12.73 2.97
C PHE A 418 13.89 -12.21 1.73
N CYS A 419 13.26 -12.34 0.58
CA CYS A 419 13.85 -12.00 -0.72
C CYS A 419 12.83 -11.41 -1.68
N ASN A 420 13.33 -10.92 -2.81
CA ASN A 420 12.54 -10.43 -3.92
C ASN A 420 12.61 -11.41 -5.09
N PRO A 421 11.71 -12.41 -5.16
CA PRO A 421 11.64 -13.32 -6.30
C PRO A 421 11.19 -12.59 -7.56
N ARG A 422 11.34 -13.21 -8.73
CA ARG A 422 10.71 -12.71 -9.97
C ARG A 422 9.23 -12.49 -9.76
N GLY A 423 8.70 -11.40 -10.30
CA GLY A 423 7.40 -10.82 -9.95
C GLY A 423 7.54 -9.56 -9.10
N SER A 424 8.62 -9.43 -8.33
CA SER A 424 8.91 -8.22 -7.54
C SER A 424 9.27 -7.03 -8.42
N THR A 425 8.97 -5.82 -7.96
CA THR A 425 9.30 -4.57 -8.66
C THR A 425 10.65 -4.00 -8.24
N GLY A 426 11.19 -3.09 -9.05
CA GLY A 426 12.43 -2.39 -8.78
C GLY A 426 13.69 -3.03 -9.37
N TYR A 427 13.53 -4.09 -10.15
CA TYR A 427 14.63 -4.81 -10.82
C TYR A 427 14.46 -4.84 -12.34
N GLY A 428 13.72 -3.89 -12.89
CA GLY A 428 13.40 -3.79 -14.31
C GLY A 428 12.12 -4.54 -14.71
N GLN A 429 11.60 -4.17 -15.89
CA GLN A 429 10.32 -4.69 -16.39
C GLN A 429 10.30 -6.23 -16.50
N GLU A 430 11.34 -6.84 -17.06
CA GLU A 430 11.35 -8.29 -17.27
C GLU A 430 11.38 -9.09 -15.96
N TYR A 431 11.98 -8.54 -14.89
CA TYR A 431 11.98 -9.17 -13.58
C TYR A 431 10.61 -9.13 -12.90
N ALA A 432 9.86 -8.05 -13.11
CA ALA A 432 8.53 -7.86 -12.54
C ALA A 432 7.45 -8.77 -13.16
N LEU A 433 7.71 -9.33 -14.35
CA LEU A 433 6.71 -10.09 -15.09
C LEU A 433 6.62 -11.54 -14.62
N LEU A 434 5.40 -11.99 -14.32
CA LEU A 434 5.07 -13.40 -14.10
C LEU A 434 4.32 -14.00 -15.31
N GLU A 435 3.51 -13.25 -16.00
CA GLU A 435 2.83 -13.61 -17.26
C GLU A 435 2.18 -15.01 -17.21
N GLY A 436 1.39 -15.25 -16.17
CA GLY A 436 0.73 -16.54 -15.93
C GLY A 436 1.58 -17.59 -15.20
N ALA A 437 2.86 -17.33 -14.95
CA ALA A 437 3.79 -18.29 -14.34
C ALA A 437 3.82 -18.24 -12.79
N TRP A 438 2.72 -17.87 -12.16
CA TRP A 438 2.59 -17.94 -10.71
C TRP A 438 2.81 -19.38 -10.21
N GLY A 439 3.61 -19.55 -9.16
CA GLY A 439 3.98 -20.86 -8.63
C GLY A 439 5.00 -21.62 -9.49
N GLU A 440 5.70 -20.95 -10.40
CA GLU A 440 6.73 -21.53 -11.24
C GLU A 440 8.08 -20.83 -11.05
N ARG A 441 8.24 -19.62 -11.61
CA ARG A 441 9.48 -18.83 -11.51
C ARG A 441 9.72 -18.36 -10.08
N ASP A 442 8.68 -17.82 -9.46
CA ASP A 442 8.66 -17.36 -8.07
C ASP A 442 8.88 -18.51 -7.07
N GLU A 443 8.31 -19.69 -7.28
CA GLU A 443 8.58 -20.88 -6.47
C GLU A 443 10.07 -21.26 -6.51
N ARG A 444 10.66 -21.31 -7.70
CA ARG A 444 12.09 -21.64 -7.86
C ARG A 444 12.99 -20.62 -7.18
N ASP A 445 12.66 -19.34 -7.29
CA ASP A 445 13.42 -18.26 -6.69
C ASP A 445 13.33 -18.30 -5.15
N LEU A 446 12.16 -18.53 -4.60
CA LEU A 446 11.97 -18.64 -3.15
C LEU A 446 12.69 -19.83 -2.54
N LEU A 447 12.59 -21.01 -3.15
CA LEU A 447 13.25 -22.22 -2.67
C LEU A 447 14.77 -22.16 -2.87
N GLY A 448 15.23 -21.63 -4.00
CA GLY A 448 16.66 -21.44 -4.26
C GLY A 448 17.29 -20.47 -3.28
N PHE A 449 16.60 -19.35 -2.97
CA PHE A 449 17.04 -18.42 -1.94
C PHE A 449 17.05 -19.06 -0.54
N LEU A 450 16.03 -19.86 -0.18
CA LEU A 450 16.00 -20.58 1.09
C LEU A 450 17.18 -21.54 1.22
N ASP A 451 17.47 -22.34 0.19
CA ASP A 451 18.62 -23.26 0.20
C ASP A 451 19.95 -22.52 0.31
N HIS A 452 20.07 -21.37 -0.38
CA HIS A 452 21.24 -20.51 -0.30
C HIS A 452 21.50 -20.01 1.13
N VAL A 453 20.46 -19.50 1.83
CA VAL A 453 20.65 -18.96 3.19
C VAL A 453 20.88 -20.08 4.21
N LEU A 454 20.23 -21.23 4.07
CA LEU A 454 20.49 -22.40 4.92
C LEU A 454 21.94 -22.90 4.83
N ALA A 455 22.58 -22.77 3.67
CA ALA A 455 23.97 -23.16 3.45
C ALA A 455 24.99 -22.13 3.97
N ARG A 456 24.60 -20.86 4.16
CA ARG A 456 25.55 -19.76 4.41
C ARG A 456 25.41 -19.08 5.77
N PHE A 457 24.30 -19.28 6.45
CA PHE A 457 24.01 -18.65 7.74
C PHE A 457 23.82 -19.72 8.83
N PRO A 458 23.98 -19.38 10.13
CA PRO A 458 23.81 -20.33 11.22
C PRO A 458 22.32 -20.65 11.46
N LEU A 459 21.70 -21.31 10.51
CA LEU A 459 20.28 -21.66 10.48
C LEU A 459 20.10 -23.17 10.62
N ASP A 460 19.02 -23.58 11.28
CA ASP A 460 18.67 -24.98 11.48
C ASP A 460 17.79 -25.49 10.33
N PRO A 461 18.30 -26.32 9.43
CA PRO A 461 17.52 -26.85 8.30
C PRO A 461 16.39 -27.79 8.71
N GLY A 462 16.39 -28.28 9.95
CA GLY A 462 15.31 -29.08 10.55
C GLY A 462 14.18 -28.24 11.13
N ARG A 463 14.34 -26.93 11.28
CA ARG A 463 13.36 -26.01 11.85
C ARG A 463 13.12 -24.82 10.92
N VAL A 464 12.46 -25.08 9.80
CA VAL A 464 12.12 -24.07 8.78
C VAL A 464 10.62 -23.83 8.80
N GLY A 465 10.23 -22.59 9.08
CA GLY A 465 8.87 -22.10 8.95
C GLY A 465 8.68 -21.28 7.66
N VAL A 466 7.44 -21.09 7.25
CA VAL A 466 7.09 -20.22 6.12
C VAL A 466 5.89 -19.35 6.46
N ALA A 467 5.96 -18.07 6.13
CA ALA A 467 4.87 -17.12 6.36
C ALA A 467 4.75 -16.11 5.22
N GLY A 468 3.57 -15.55 5.06
CA GLY A 468 3.31 -14.49 4.13
C GLY A 468 1.84 -14.09 4.08
N GLY A 469 1.59 -12.88 3.58
CA GLY A 469 0.26 -12.34 3.41
C GLY A 469 -0.08 -12.02 1.96
N SER A 470 -1.38 -12.12 1.61
CA SER A 470 -1.86 -11.83 0.25
C SER A 470 -1.21 -12.77 -0.79
N TYR A 471 -0.51 -12.25 -1.78
CA TYR A 471 0.31 -13.07 -2.67
C TYR A 471 1.31 -13.95 -1.88
N GLY A 472 1.93 -13.41 -0.84
CA GLY A 472 2.79 -14.20 0.05
C GLY A 472 2.05 -15.35 0.73
N GLY A 473 0.80 -15.14 1.12
CA GLY A 473 -0.09 -16.20 1.66
C GLY A 473 -0.46 -17.25 0.60
N TYR A 474 -0.73 -16.83 -0.63
CA TYR A 474 -0.87 -17.74 -1.77
C TYR A 474 0.37 -18.63 -1.92
N MET A 475 1.56 -18.05 -1.87
CA MET A 475 2.80 -18.79 -1.98
C MET A 475 3.04 -19.74 -0.79
N VAL A 476 2.63 -19.37 0.42
CA VAL A 476 2.64 -20.28 1.58
C VAL A 476 1.75 -21.50 1.30
N ASN A 477 0.52 -21.29 0.85
CA ASN A 477 -0.40 -22.37 0.49
C ASN A 477 0.18 -23.24 -0.63
N TRP A 478 0.75 -22.60 -1.65
CA TRP A 478 1.35 -23.27 -2.80
C TRP A 478 2.56 -24.12 -2.40
N LEU A 479 3.50 -23.55 -1.68
CA LEU A 479 4.74 -24.22 -1.27
C LEU A 479 4.48 -25.39 -0.31
N THR A 480 3.58 -25.24 0.66
CA THR A 480 3.24 -26.32 1.61
C THR A 480 2.51 -27.47 0.93
N ALA A 481 1.72 -27.20 -0.12
CA ALA A 481 1.07 -28.24 -0.92
C ALA A 481 2.03 -28.94 -1.90
N ARG A 482 2.96 -28.22 -2.47
CA ARG A 482 3.92 -28.79 -3.43
C ARG A 482 5.11 -29.49 -2.76
N HIS A 483 5.52 -28.99 -1.59
CA HIS A 483 6.68 -29.46 -0.84
C HIS A 483 6.29 -29.80 0.61
N PRO A 484 5.47 -30.84 0.82
CA PRO A 484 4.83 -31.15 2.11
C PRO A 484 5.80 -31.45 3.26
N GLU A 485 7.04 -31.83 2.96
CA GLU A 485 8.07 -32.13 3.98
C GLU A 485 9.03 -30.97 4.24
N ARG A 486 8.90 -29.87 3.51
CA ARG A 486 9.90 -28.79 3.53
C ARG A 486 9.81 -27.90 4.77
N PHE A 487 8.60 -27.70 5.31
CA PHE A 487 8.35 -26.74 6.37
C PHE A 487 7.76 -27.42 7.61
N LYS A 488 8.26 -27.02 8.79
CA LYS A 488 7.78 -27.49 10.09
C LYS A 488 6.49 -26.83 10.52
N ALA A 489 6.29 -25.56 10.14
CA ALA A 489 5.12 -24.77 10.46
C ALA A 489 4.88 -23.72 9.39
N ALA A 490 3.63 -23.31 9.21
CA ALA A 490 3.23 -22.28 8.25
C ALA A 490 2.26 -21.29 8.87
N VAL A 491 2.34 -20.04 8.43
CA VAL A 491 1.32 -19.01 8.67
C VAL A 491 0.91 -18.41 7.34
N THR A 492 -0.35 -18.61 6.96
CA THR A 492 -0.95 -18.06 5.76
C THR A 492 -1.95 -16.98 6.13
N ASP A 493 -1.67 -15.74 5.74
CA ASP A 493 -2.45 -14.56 6.13
C ASP A 493 -3.11 -13.95 4.90
N ARG A 494 -4.42 -13.59 5.00
CA ARG A 494 -5.16 -12.92 3.91
C ARG A 494 -4.81 -13.46 2.53
N SER A 495 -4.84 -14.77 2.39
CA SER A 495 -4.30 -15.50 1.23
C SER A 495 -5.32 -15.71 0.11
N ILE A 496 -4.84 -16.26 -1.00
CA ILE A 496 -5.63 -16.82 -2.09
C ILE A 496 -5.40 -18.33 -2.10
N CYS A 497 -6.47 -19.12 -2.20
CA CYS A 497 -6.37 -20.57 -2.38
C CYS A 497 -7.14 -21.09 -3.60
N ASN A 498 -8.11 -20.32 -4.10
CA ASN A 498 -8.99 -20.73 -5.19
C ASN A 498 -9.27 -19.53 -6.13
N TRP A 499 -8.64 -19.52 -7.28
CA TRP A 499 -8.78 -18.46 -8.28
C TRP A 499 -10.18 -18.39 -8.91
N LEU A 500 -10.92 -19.52 -8.95
CA LEU A 500 -12.27 -19.56 -9.49
C LEU A 500 -13.24 -18.73 -8.64
N SER A 501 -13.20 -18.90 -7.31
CA SER A 501 -14.03 -18.09 -6.40
C SER A 501 -13.49 -16.67 -6.23
N PHE A 502 -12.17 -16.50 -6.19
CA PHE A 502 -11.51 -15.19 -6.10
C PHE A 502 -11.96 -14.24 -7.23
N PHE A 503 -12.12 -14.75 -8.46
CA PHE A 503 -12.58 -13.96 -9.59
C PHE A 503 -13.89 -13.21 -9.30
N GLY A 504 -14.86 -13.88 -8.68
CA GLY A 504 -16.19 -13.30 -8.44
C GLY A 504 -16.34 -12.59 -7.10
N SER A 505 -15.51 -12.96 -6.10
CA SER A 505 -15.65 -12.48 -4.73
C SER A 505 -14.68 -11.34 -4.34
N SER A 506 -13.56 -11.17 -5.05
CA SER A 506 -12.61 -10.07 -4.81
C SER A 506 -13.05 -8.75 -5.44
N ASP A 507 -12.74 -7.64 -4.79
CA ASP A 507 -12.96 -6.28 -5.31
C ASP A 507 -12.12 -5.95 -6.56
N ILE A 508 -11.08 -6.74 -6.83
CA ILE A 508 -10.23 -6.66 -8.02
C ILE A 508 -10.27 -7.94 -8.86
N GLY A 509 -11.09 -8.92 -8.47
CA GLY A 509 -11.06 -10.29 -8.98
C GLY A 509 -11.02 -10.43 -10.50
N PRO A 510 -12.00 -9.91 -11.27
CA PRO A 510 -12.02 -10.05 -12.71
C PRO A 510 -10.78 -9.50 -13.41
N ARG A 511 -10.35 -8.31 -13.00
CA ARG A 511 -9.21 -7.64 -13.58
C ARG A 511 -7.90 -8.28 -13.18
N PHE A 512 -7.67 -8.46 -11.88
CA PHE A 512 -6.43 -9.01 -11.35
C PHE A 512 -6.18 -10.42 -11.88
N THR A 513 -7.19 -11.28 -11.82
CA THR A 513 -7.09 -12.65 -12.35
C THR A 513 -6.71 -12.66 -13.84
N TYR A 514 -7.35 -11.80 -14.65
CA TYR A 514 -7.04 -11.72 -16.08
C TYR A 514 -5.63 -11.17 -16.35
N LEU A 515 -5.21 -10.12 -15.64
CA LEU A 515 -3.89 -9.52 -15.82
C LEU A 515 -2.74 -10.42 -15.37
N GLU A 516 -2.99 -11.27 -14.37
CA GLU A 516 -1.98 -12.18 -13.82
C GLU A 516 -1.94 -13.56 -14.50
N LEU A 517 -3.10 -14.11 -14.86
CA LEU A 517 -3.22 -15.48 -15.38
C LEU A 517 -3.75 -15.57 -16.80
N PHE A 518 -4.15 -14.46 -17.42
CA PHE A 518 -4.73 -14.39 -18.77
C PHE A 518 -5.91 -15.34 -18.99
N ALA A 519 -6.73 -15.53 -17.95
CA ALA A 519 -7.83 -16.48 -17.94
C ALA A 519 -9.07 -15.92 -17.23
N LYS A 520 -10.24 -16.36 -17.66
CA LYS A 520 -11.53 -16.13 -17.00
C LYS A 520 -12.21 -17.47 -16.72
N PRO A 521 -13.05 -17.59 -15.68
CA PRO A 521 -13.65 -18.86 -15.28
C PRO A 521 -14.45 -19.59 -16.37
N TRP A 522 -15.08 -18.87 -17.27
CA TRP A 522 -15.88 -19.42 -18.36
C TRP A 522 -15.13 -19.63 -19.68
N GLU A 523 -13.90 -19.11 -19.79
CA GLU A 523 -13.06 -19.25 -20.99
C GLU A 523 -12.00 -20.34 -20.80
N ARG A 524 -11.29 -20.29 -19.65
CA ARG A 524 -10.17 -21.19 -19.35
C ARG A 524 -10.15 -21.58 -17.86
N PRO A 525 -11.22 -22.26 -17.36
CA PRO A 525 -11.31 -22.64 -15.94
C PRO A 525 -10.17 -23.56 -15.50
N GLU A 526 -9.64 -24.39 -16.39
CA GLU A 526 -8.50 -25.28 -16.12
C GLU A 526 -7.25 -24.52 -15.69
N VAL A 527 -6.94 -23.37 -16.32
CA VAL A 527 -5.78 -22.53 -15.93
C VAL A 527 -5.94 -22.02 -14.50
N LEU A 528 -7.13 -21.52 -14.16
CA LEU A 528 -7.42 -21.01 -12.83
C LEU A 528 -7.35 -22.11 -11.76
N TRP A 529 -7.85 -23.31 -12.09
CA TRP A 529 -7.79 -24.44 -11.19
C TRP A 529 -6.36 -24.97 -11.00
N GLU A 530 -5.57 -25.08 -12.07
CA GLU A 530 -4.17 -25.50 -12.02
C GLU A 530 -3.30 -24.56 -11.18
N LYS A 531 -3.60 -23.26 -11.18
CA LYS A 531 -2.93 -22.24 -10.35
C LYS A 531 -3.51 -22.09 -8.94
N SER A 532 -4.58 -22.81 -8.62
CA SER A 532 -5.19 -22.79 -7.29
C SER A 532 -4.50 -23.78 -6.34
N PRO A 533 -3.91 -23.32 -5.22
CA PRO A 533 -3.34 -24.21 -4.21
C PRO A 533 -4.33 -25.27 -3.71
N LEU A 534 -5.62 -24.93 -3.66
CA LEU A 534 -6.70 -25.84 -3.21
C LEU A 534 -6.70 -27.17 -3.96
N ARG A 535 -6.32 -27.16 -5.25
CA ARG A 535 -6.19 -28.38 -6.06
C ARG A 535 -5.24 -29.42 -5.44
N LEU A 536 -4.20 -28.94 -4.75
CA LEU A 536 -3.15 -29.76 -4.15
C LEU A 536 -3.25 -29.87 -2.62
N VAL A 537 -4.30 -29.36 -1.99
CA VAL A 537 -4.43 -29.25 -0.54
C VAL A 537 -4.31 -30.62 0.17
N HIS A 538 -4.73 -31.71 -0.49
CA HIS A 538 -4.62 -33.07 0.03
C HIS A 538 -3.17 -33.54 0.28
N ARG A 539 -2.17 -32.82 -0.24
CA ARG A 539 -0.75 -33.12 -0.03
C ARG A 539 -0.17 -32.39 1.20
N VAL A 540 -0.85 -31.37 1.72
CA VAL A 540 -0.35 -30.57 2.84
C VAL A 540 -0.27 -31.39 4.11
N LYS A 541 0.91 -31.37 4.76
CA LYS A 541 1.17 -32.00 6.06
C LYS A 541 1.58 -30.98 7.12
N THR A 542 2.02 -29.80 6.68
CA THR A 542 2.56 -28.74 7.52
C THR A 542 1.50 -28.16 8.46
N PRO A 543 1.72 -28.15 9.78
CA PRO A 543 0.90 -27.42 10.73
C PRO A 543 0.73 -25.97 10.30
N THR A 544 -0.52 -25.50 10.19
CA THR A 544 -0.83 -24.21 9.55
C THR A 544 -1.72 -23.33 10.44
N LEU A 545 -1.28 -22.09 10.66
CA LEU A 545 -2.13 -20.99 11.16
C LEU A 545 -2.70 -20.24 9.97
N VAL A 546 -4.02 -20.18 9.87
CA VAL A 546 -4.73 -19.35 8.90
C VAL A 546 -5.16 -18.07 9.61
N VAL A 547 -4.72 -16.92 9.11
CA VAL A 547 -5.11 -15.59 9.61
C VAL A 547 -5.92 -14.90 8.53
N HIS A 548 -7.12 -14.39 8.87
CA HIS A 548 -7.95 -13.72 7.88
C HIS A 548 -8.93 -12.73 8.52
N SER A 549 -9.06 -11.56 7.93
CA SER A 549 -10.00 -10.51 8.35
C SER A 549 -11.36 -10.70 7.69
N GLU A 550 -12.45 -10.47 8.45
CA GLU A 550 -13.82 -10.74 7.99
C GLU A 550 -14.31 -9.78 6.90
N ALA A 551 -13.84 -8.54 6.93
CA ALA A 551 -14.18 -7.52 5.93
C ALA A 551 -13.10 -7.33 4.86
N ASP A 552 -12.22 -8.32 4.68
CA ASP A 552 -11.25 -8.35 3.58
C ASP A 552 -12.00 -8.54 2.26
N HIS A 553 -12.04 -7.49 1.46
CA HIS A 553 -12.64 -7.53 0.13
C HIS A 553 -11.60 -7.74 -0.98
N ARG A 554 -10.32 -7.57 -0.68
CA ARG A 554 -9.20 -7.79 -1.62
C ARG A 554 -8.92 -9.27 -1.81
N CYS A 555 -8.60 -9.97 -0.72
CA CYS A 555 -8.59 -11.44 -0.66
C CYS A 555 -9.74 -11.86 0.26
N PRO A 556 -10.92 -12.15 -0.28
CA PRO A 556 -12.11 -12.38 0.53
C PRO A 556 -11.95 -13.54 1.51
N ILE A 557 -12.67 -13.44 2.63
CA ILE A 557 -12.54 -14.42 3.73
C ILE A 557 -12.85 -15.86 3.32
N ASP A 558 -13.64 -16.06 2.26
CA ASP A 558 -13.91 -17.39 1.70
C ASP A 558 -12.62 -18.14 1.33
N GLN A 559 -11.55 -17.42 0.98
CA GLN A 559 -10.25 -18.02 0.67
C GLN A 559 -9.62 -18.65 1.94
N GLY A 560 -9.66 -17.94 3.06
CA GLY A 560 -9.18 -18.45 4.35
C GLY A 560 -10.08 -19.57 4.91
N GLU A 561 -11.39 -19.39 4.84
CA GLU A 561 -12.38 -20.38 5.25
C GLU A 561 -12.22 -21.69 4.47
N THR A 562 -12.07 -21.61 3.16
CA THR A 562 -11.90 -22.78 2.29
C THR A 562 -10.60 -23.52 2.62
N TRP A 563 -9.48 -22.79 2.77
CA TRP A 563 -8.19 -23.41 3.10
C TRP A 563 -8.21 -24.08 4.47
N TYR A 564 -8.71 -23.37 5.50
CA TYR A 564 -8.88 -23.91 6.85
C TYR A 564 -9.75 -25.18 6.85
N THR A 565 -10.92 -25.11 6.21
CA THR A 565 -11.87 -26.23 6.19
C THR A 565 -11.27 -27.46 5.51
N ALA A 566 -10.57 -27.28 4.40
CA ALA A 566 -9.91 -28.38 3.71
C ALA A 566 -8.83 -29.04 4.57
N LEU A 567 -7.95 -28.26 5.19
CA LEU A 567 -6.91 -28.78 6.09
C LEU A 567 -7.49 -29.51 7.30
N PHE A 568 -8.55 -28.95 7.90
CA PHE A 568 -9.25 -29.57 9.02
C PHE A 568 -9.81 -30.95 8.65
N HIS A 569 -10.50 -31.07 7.52
CA HIS A 569 -11.05 -32.35 7.04
C HIS A 569 -9.97 -33.38 6.66
N LEU A 570 -8.80 -32.92 6.29
CA LEU A 570 -7.65 -33.78 5.98
C LEU A 570 -6.85 -34.19 7.23
N GLY A 571 -7.25 -33.73 8.42
CA GLY A 571 -6.58 -34.04 9.69
C GLY A 571 -5.24 -33.34 9.88
N VAL A 572 -4.95 -32.30 9.13
CA VAL A 572 -3.77 -31.46 9.33
C VAL A 572 -3.95 -30.58 10.56
N LYS A 573 -2.90 -30.44 11.39
CA LYS A 573 -2.96 -29.49 12.52
C LYS A 573 -3.15 -28.08 11.99
N VAL A 574 -4.31 -27.50 12.20
CA VAL A 574 -4.69 -26.18 11.69
C VAL A 574 -5.41 -25.35 12.74
N ARG A 575 -5.13 -24.04 12.75
CA ARG A 575 -5.83 -23.06 13.58
C ARG A 575 -6.30 -21.92 12.68
N PHE A 576 -7.52 -21.41 12.92
CA PHE A 576 -8.04 -20.24 12.21
C PHE A 576 -8.12 -19.04 13.16
N PHE A 577 -7.32 -18.03 12.91
CA PHE A 577 -7.38 -16.75 13.61
C PHE A 577 -8.16 -15.73 12.75
N ARG A 578 -9.42 -15.57 13.08
CA ARG A 578 -10.39 -14.75 12.38
C ARG A 578 -10.54 -13.42 13.06
N VAL A 579 -10.40 -12.31 12.30
CA VAL A 579 -10.41 -10.95 12.85
C VAL A 579 -11.65 -10.20 12.37
N PRO A 580 -12.58 -9.81 13.28
CA PRO A 580 -13.82 -9.15 12.90
C PRO A 580 -13.60 -7.72 12.40
N GLU A 581 -14.45 -7.26 11.48
CA GLU A 581 -14.56 -5.88 10.97
C GLU A 581 -13.31 -5.31 10.26
N GLU A 582 -12.19 -6.01 10.23
CA GLU A 582 -10.98 -5.56 9.57
C GLU A 582 -10.96 -5.95 8.09
N GLY A 583 -10.27 -5.13 7.29
CA GLY A 583 -10.01 -5.39 5.88
C GLY A 583 -8.64 -6.01 5.62
N HIS A 584 -8.21 -5.95 4.37
CA HIS A 584 -6.93 -6.47 3.89
C HIS A 584 -5.71 -5.80 4.55
N GLU A 585 -5.86 -4.56 4.97
CA GLU A 585 -4.79 -3.74 5.54
C GLU A 585 -4.62 -3.89 7.07
N LEU A 586 -5.23 -4.90 7.71
CA LEU A 586 -5.14 -5.13 9.16
C LEU A 586 -3.71 -4.96 9.71
N SER A 587 -2.72 -5.60 9.09
CA SER A 587 -1.34 -5.59 9.58
C SER A 587 -0.67 -4.20 9.54
N ARG A 588 -1.17 -3.29 8.71
CA ARG A 588 -0.60 -1.96 8.47
C ARG A 588 -1.38 -0.83 9.14
N SER A 589 -2.70 -0.86 9.06
CA SER A 589 -3.57 0.24 9.50
C SER A 589 -4.83 -0.21 10.25
N GLY A 590 -4.97 -1.50 10.53
CA GLY A 590 -6.06 -2.02 11.34
C GLY A 590 -6.04 -1.47 12.77
N ARG A 591 -7.13 -1.66 13.49
CA ARG A 591 -7.27 -1.20 14.87
C ARG A 591 -6.11 -1.73 15.73
N PRO A 592 -5.47 -0.89 16.55
CA PRO A 592 -4.21 -1.24 17.21
C PRO A 592 -4.26 -2.52 18.06
N ASP A 593 -5.35 -2.76 18.80
CA ASP A 593 -5.54 -3.98 19.59
C ASP A 593 -5.66 -5.25 18.73
N ARG A 594 -6.26 -5.14 17.54
CA ARG A 594 -6.38 -6.25 16.59
C ARG A 594 -5.04 -6.55 15.90
N ARG A 595 -4.26 -5.52 15.59
CA ARG A 595 -2.87 -5.69 15.12
C ARG A 595 -2.03 -6.41 16.17
N LEU A 596 -2.14 -5.98 17.45
CA LEU A 596 -1.47 -6.62 18.57
C LEU A 596 -1.87 -8.09 18.72
N ALA A 597 -3.17 -8.38 18.70
CA ALA A 597 -3.69 -9.75 18.80
C ALA A 597 -3.18 -10.65 17.66
N ARG A 598 -3.10 -10.11 16.43
CA ARG A 598 -2.54 -10.82 15.28
C ARG A 598 -1.05 -11.15 15.50
N LEU A 599 -0.24 -10.19 15.93
CA LEU A 599 1.19 -10.41 16.19
C LEU A 599 1.42 -11.47 17.28
N ARG A 600 0.62 -11.45 18.35
CA ARG A 600 0.67 -12.47 19.40
C ARG A 600 0.28 -13.85 18.87
N ALA A 601 -0.74 -13.95 18.02
CA ALA A 601 -1.14 -15.21 17.41
C ALA A 601 -0.03 -15.86 16.57
N TYR A 602 0.74 -15.05 15.83
CA TYR A 602 1.93 -15.52 15.11
C TYR A 602 3.01 -16.04 16.06
N LEU A 603 3.37 -15.27 17.10
CA LEU A 603 4.40 -15.67 18.07
C LEU A 603 4.01 -16.94 18.83
N ASP A 604 2.75 -17.07 19.24
CA ASP A 604 2.25 -18.29 19.90
C ASP A 604 2.33 -19.50 18.96
N TRP A 605 1.99 -19.30 17.67
CA TRP A 605 2.06 -20.37 16.68
C TRP A 605 3.49 -20.84 16.45
N TRP A 606 4.44 -19.93 16.31
CA TRP A 606 5.85 -20.28 16.15
C TRP A 606 6.39 -21.00 17.37
N ARG A 607 6.06 -20.53 18.57
CA ARG A 607 6.48 -21.16 19.83
C ARG A 607 5.99 -22.59 19.98
N GLU A 608 4.79 -22.88 19.50
CA GLU A 608 4.18 -24.21 19.58
C GLU A 608 4.70 -25.18 18.52
N ASN A 609 5.16 -24.72 17.36
CA ASN A 609 5.32 -25.57 16.18
C ASN A 609 6.70 -25.46 15.50
N LEU A 610 7.50 -24.45 15.81
CA LEU A 610 8.81 -24.22 15.24
C LEU A 610 9.90 -24.15 16.28
#